data_bb0e8cb4829f036a3f635f67b22b2c1d
#
_entry.id   bb0e8cb4829f036a3f635f67b22b2c1d
#
_cell.length_a   1.000
_cell.length_b   1.000
_cell.length_c   1.000
_cell.angle_alpha   90.00
_cell.angle_beta   90.00
_cell.angle_gamma   90.00
#
_symmetry.space_group_name_H-M   'P 1'
#
loop_
_entity.id
_entity.type
_entity.pdbx_description
1 polymer ?
#
loop_
_entity_poly.entity_id
_entity_poly.type
_entity_poly.pdbx_seq_one_letter_code
_entity_poly.pdbx_strand_id
1 'polypeptide(L)'
;MKQLKKVILAGALGVLALALAGCGGGEKKADNAKPDMNKPVIVGVNPGPHAVIMENVKKIAEKKGLKIEIKEFSDFVTPNAALAAGEIWANSYQHEPFLKATMKKEPKFKLATAFNTALFPINIYSKKLKPGDKIPDGAKIGIPNDPTNGGRSLLLLAANNLIKVKDPKDITTTVQDITDNPHKFEIVELEAAAIPRSLDDLTCAAINTTYALNAGLNPAKDPIVKETADSLYVNIVAVQEKDLNDPRLKLFREAYQSKENGDFIKTKFPGSVYLGWKE
;
A
#
# COMPACT_ATOMS: atom_id res chain seq x y z
N MET A 1 -52.05 54.34 5.07
CA MET A 1 -52.83 55.20 6.01
C MET A 1 -52.54 54.71 7.43
N LYS A 2 -52.03 55.65 8.18
CA LYS A 2 -52.23 55.86 9.64
C LYS A 2 -51.71 54.76 10.58
N GLN A 3 -50.70 55.16 11.23
CA GLN A 3 -50.47 55.79 12.53
C GLN A 3 -50.24 54.73 13.63
N LEU A 4 -49.07 54.67 14.25
CA LEU A 4 -48.40 55.54 15.23
C LEU A 4 -48.97 55.37 16.65
N LYS A 5 -48.16 54.98 17.60
CA LYS A 5 -47.86 55.54 18.92
C LYS A 5 -47.08 54.51 19.76
N LYS A 6 -45.82 54.67 20.09
CA LYS A 6 -45.14 55.41 21.16
C LYS A 6 -45.80 55.27 22.55
N VAL A 7 -45.01 54.79 23.51
CA VAL A 7 -44.78 55.26 24.92
C VAL A 7 -43.64 54.34 25.45
N ILE A 8 -42.45 54.70 25.74
CA ILE A 8 -41.62 55.52 26.65
C ILE A 8 -42.00 55.28 28.14
N LEU A 9 -41.12 54.76 28.94
CA LEU A 9 -40.36 55.34 30.07
C LEU A 9 -39.87 54.26 31.06
N ALA A 10 -38.60 54.19 31.24
CA ALA A 10 -37.78 54.55 32.40
C ALA A 10 -37.84 53.47 33.53
N GLY A 11 -36.80 53.00 34.02
CA GLY A 11 -35.58 53.47 34.58
C GLY A 11 -35.07 52.48 35.59
N ALA A 12 -33.85 52.39 35.73
CA ALA A 12 -33.05 52.49 36.93
C ALA A 12 -31.77 51.65 36.92
N LEU A 13 -30.71 52.35 37.15
CA LEU A 13 -29.34 51.94 37.40
C LEU A 13 -29.18 50.75 38.38
N GLY A 14 -28.16 49.93 38.08
CA GLY A 14 -27.62 48.94 39.03
C GLY A 14 -26.30 48.35 38.55
N VAL A 15 -25.21 49.12 38.78
CA VAL A 15 -23.84 48.73 39.16
C VAL A 15 -23.17 47.54 38.50
N LEU A 16 -22.26 47.81 37.58
CA LEU A 16 -20.84 47.48 37.51
C LEU A 16 -20.32 46.28 38.31
N ALA A 17 -19.97 45.21 37.63
CA ALA A 17 -18.86 44.33 38.07
C ALA A 17 -18.14 43.81 36.83
N LEU A 18 -16.97 44.39 36.55
CA LEU A 18 -15.97 43.85 35.61
C LEU A 18 -15.49 42.52 36.12
N ALA A 19 -15.70 41.47 35.35
CA ALA A 19 -14.89 40.26 35.43
C ALA A 19 -14.24 40.05 34.05
N LEU A 20 -13.01 40.53 33.91
CA LEU A 20 -12.07 40.12 32.90
C LEU A 20 -11.73 38.65 33.13
N ALA A 21 -12.43 37.76 32.44
CA ALA A 21 -12.00 36.37 32.32
C ALA A 21 -11.30 36.22 30.96
N GLY A 22 -9.99 36.05 31.02
CA GLY A 22 -9.07 35.98 29.91
C GLY A 22 -9.46 34.87 28.92
N CYS A 23 -9.42 35.23 27.66
CA CYS A 23 -9.28 34.27 26.57
C CYS A 23 -7.91 33.58 26.68
N GLY A 24 -7.87 32.53 27.46
CA GLY A 24 -6.78 31.56 27.41
C GLY A 24 -6.98 30.70 26.15
N GLY A 25 -6.25 31.01 25.08
CA GLY A 25 -6.07 30.11 23.97
C GLY A 25 -5.47 28.79 24.48
N GLY A 26 -6.32 27.81 24.72
CA GLY A 26 -5.86 26.47 25.01
C GLY A 26 -5.27 25.87 23.73
N GLU A 27 -3.95 25.95 23.58
CA GLU A 27 -3.23 24.97 22.78
C GLU A 27 -3.69 23.60 23.24
N LYS A 28 -4.38 22.86 22.35
CA LYS A 28 -4.63 21.43 22.54
C LYS A 28 -3.25 20.77 22.58
N LYS A 29 -2.69 20.60 23.76
CA LYS A 29 -1.58 19.69 23.98
C LYS A 29 -2.03 18.36 23.36
N ALA A 30 -1.24 17.86 22.40
CA ALA A 30 -1.40 16.51 21.90
C ALA A 30 -1.44 15.58 23.13
N ASP A 31 -2.55 14.89 23.27
CA ASP A 31 -2.81 14.01 24.40
C ASP A 31 -1.81 12.85 24.31
N ASN A 32 -0.74 12.91 25.08
CA ASN A 32 0.26 11.84 25.25
C ASN A 32 -0.33 10.71 26.11
N ALA A 33 -1.61 10.41 25.97
CA ALA A 33 -2.22 9.27 26.61
C ALA A 33 -1.55 8.00 26.05
N LYS A 34 -1.02 7.17 26.95
CA LYS A 34 -0.49 5.85 26.55
C LYS A 34 -1.58 5.10 25.80
N PRO A 35 -1.24 4.47 24.65
CA PRO A 35 -2.24 3.74 23.88
C PRO A 35 -2.87 2.64 24.74
N ASP A 36 -4.19 2.50 24.61
CA ASP A 36 -4.92 1.44 25.30
C ASP A 36 -4.60 0.09 24.63
N MET A 37 -3.79 -0.71 25.32
CA MET A 37 -3.36 -2.03 24.83
C MET A 37 -4.52 -3.04 24.73
N ASN A 38 -5.68 -2.76 25.34
CA ASN A 38 -6.85 -3.63 25.27
C ASN A 38 -7.68 -3.39 24.01
N LYS A 39 -7.55 -2.22 23.40
CA LYS A 39 -8.24 -1.92 22.13
C LYS A 39 -7.52 -2.55 20.95
N PRO A 40 -8.24 -3.25 20.07
CA PRO A 40 -7.63 -3.77 18.86
C PRO A 40 -7.15 -2.62 17.96
N VAL A 41 -6.05 -2.88 17.23
CA VAL A 41 -5.60 -2.02 16.12
C VAL A 41 -6.17 -2.56 14.81
N ILE A 42 -6.63 -1.67 13.93
CA ILE A 42 -7.15 -2.08 12.63
C ILE A 42 -6.01 -2.00 11.62
N VAL A 43 -5.70 -3.14 10.97
CA VAL A 43 -4.66 -3.23 9.95
C VAL A 43 -5.30 -3.48 8.59
N GLY A 44 -5.06 -2.55 7.65
CA GLY A 44 -5.50 -2.66 6.26
C GLY A 44 -4.59 -3.57 5.44
N VAL A 45 -5.16 -4.50 4.70
CA VAL A 45 -4.44 -5.43 3.81
C VAL A 45 -5.20 -5.63 2.51
N ASN A 46 -4.56 -6.24 1.50
CA ASN A 46 -5.32 -6.77 0.37
C ASN A 46 -5.73 -8.22 0.62
N PRO A 47 -6.86 -8.69 0.03
CA PRO A 47 -7.26 -10.09 0.08
C PRO A 47 -6.19 -11.00 -0.54
N GLY A 48 -6.24 -12.29 -0.19
CA GLY A 48 -5.25 -13.27 -0.64
C GLY A 48 -4.01 -13.31 0.25
N PRO A 49 -2.79 -13.28 -0.30
CA PRO A 49 -1.58 -13.58 0.48
C PRO A 49 -1.34 -12.60 1.62
N HIS A 50 -1.66 -11.32 1.46
CA HIS A 50 -1.51 -10.32 2.54
C HIS A 50 -2.44 -10.62 3.71
N ALA A 51 -3.73 -10.88 3.44
CA ALA A 51 -4.70 -11.23 4.47
C ALA A 51 -4.34 -12.56 5.16
N VAL A 52 -3.94 -13.57 4.40
CA VAL A 52 -3.53 -14.89 4.94
C VAL A 52 -2.31 -14.78 5.85
N ILE A 53 -1.30 -13.97 5.47
CA ILE A 53 -0.13 -13.71 6.32
C ILE A 53 -0.55 -12.92 7.57
N MET A 54 -1.40 -11.89 7.41
CA MET A 54 -1.84 -11.06 8.52
C MET A 54 -2.69 -11.85 9.53
N GLU A 55 -3.50 -12.81 9.10
CA GLU A 55 -4.21 -13.71 10.01
C GLU A 55 -3.26 -14.57 10.86
N ASN A 56 -2.13 -15.00 10.30
CA ASN A 56 -1.08 -15.69 11.09
C ASN A 56 -0.40 -14.72 12.05
N VAL A 57 -0.03 -13.52 11.58
CA VAL A 57 0.58 -12.47 12.41
C VAL A 57 -0.34 -12.07 13.57
N LYS A 58 -1.64 -11.94 13.34
CA LYS A 58 -2.65 -11.65 14.36
C LYS A 58 -2.61 -12.66 15.50
N LYS A 59 -2.56 -13.95 15.19
CA LYS A 59 -2.47 -15.03 16.20
C LYS A 59 -1.18 -14.93 17.04
N ILE A 60 -0.05 -14.58 16.40
CA ILE A 60 1.24 -14.40 17.07
C ILE A 60 1.22 -13.13 17.92
N ALA A 61 0.67 -12.02 17.38
CA ALA A 61 0.56 -10.75 18.07
C ALA A 61 -0.33 -10.84 19.34
N GLU A 62 -1.41 -11.60 19.26
CA GLU A 62 -2.32 -11.83 20.41
C GLU A 62 -1.61 -12.50 21.59
N LYS A 63 -0.73 -13.47 21.34
CA LYS A 63 0.13 -14.10 22.37
C LYS A 63 1.08 -13.09 23.03
N LYS A 64 1.35 -11.96 22.35
CA LYS A 64 2.21 -10.87 22.84
C LYS A 64 1.41 -9.69 23.42
N GLY A 65 0.08 -9.81 23.53
CA GLY A 65 -0.79 -8.78 24.08
C GLY A 65 -1.24 -7.71 23.08
N LEU A 66 -1.05 -7.91 21.79
CA LEU A 66 -1.55 -7.00 20.73
C LEU A 66 -2.72 -7.63 20.00
N LYS A 67 -3.90 -7.01 20.11
CA LYS A 67 -5.10 -7.41 19.36
C LYS A 67 -5.12 -6.71 18.01
N ILE A 68 -5.31 -7.47 16.92
CA ILE A 68 -5.38 -6.96 15.55
C ILE A 68 -6.75 -7.30 14.96
N GLU A 69 -7.41 -6.31 14.36
CA GLU A 69 -8.53 -6.48 13.45
C GLU A 69 -8.04 -6.24 12.02
N ILE A 70 -8.46 -7.09 11.08
CA ILE A 70 -8.04 -7.01 9.68
C ILE A 70 -9.16 -6.39 8.88
N LYS A 71 -8.84 -5.34 8.10
CA LYS A 71 -9.73 -4.71 7.13
C LYS A 71 -9.17 -4.93 5.73
N GLU A 72 -9.92 -5.61 4.88
CA GLU A 72 -9.48 -5.91 3.51
C GLU A 72 -9.91 -4.80 2.53
N PHE A 73 -9.02 -4.54 1.55
CA PHE A 73 -9.22 -3.58 0.46
C PHE A 73 -8.85 -4.26 -0.87
N SER A 74 -9.75 -4.16 -1.86
CA SER A 74 -9.57 -4.87 -3.15
C SER A 74 -8.61 -4.21 -4.13
N ASP A 75 -8.19 -2.96 -3.86
CA ASP A 75 -7.31 -2.15 -4.70
C ASP A 75 -6.07 -1.66 -3.93
N PHE A 76 -5.13 -1.00 -4.64
CA PHE A 76 -3.92 -0.45 -4.05
C PHE A 76 -4.03 1.04 -3.66
N VAL A 77 -5.14 1.71 -3.98
CA VAL A 77 -5.31 3.17 -3.76
C VAL A 77 -5.96 3.46 -2.41
N THR A 78 -7.05 2.74 -2.12
CA THR A 78 -7.92 2.99 -0.97
C THR A 78 -7.22 2.82 0.40
N PRO A 79 -6.30 1.84 0.62
CA PRO A 79 -5.71 1.63 1.95
C PRO A 79 -4.92 2.82 2.48
N ASN A 80 -4.21 3.57 1.63
CA ASN A 80 -3.47 4.77 2.07
C ASN A 80 -4.40 5.94 2.40
N ALA A 81 -5.52 6.08 1.68
CA ALA A 81 -6.54 7.07 2.01
C ALA A 81 -7.20 6.77 3.36
N ALA A 82 -7.57 5.50 3.61
CA ALA A 82 -8.12 5.05 4.88
C ALA A 82 -7.14 5.25 6.06
N LEU A 83 -5.83 4.99 5.83
CA LEU A 83 -4.79 5.24 6.82
C LEU A 83 -4.64 6.74 7.11
N ALA A 84 -4.59 7.57 6.10
CA ALA A 84 -4.48 9.02 6.26
C ALA A 84 -5.71 9.63 6.96
N ALA A 85 -6.89 9.07 6.73
CA ALA A 85 -8.13 9.46 7.41
C ALA A 85 -8.24 8.94 8.87
N GLY A 86 -7.35 8.01 9.28
CA GLY A 86 -7.39 7.39 10.62
C GLY A 86 -8.46 6.30 10.76
N GLU A 87 -9.02 5.80 9.65
CA GLU A 87 -9.99 4.68 9.65
C GLU A 87 -9.30 3.34 9.95
N ILE A 88 -8.01 3.24 9.67
CA ILE A 88 -7.12 2.13 10.04
C ILE A 88 -5.87 2.68 10.71
N TRP A 89 -5.28 1.89 11.61
CA TRP A 89 -4.07 2.25 12.33
C TRP A 89 -2.79 2.02 11.52
N ALA A 90 -2.76 0.96 10.71
CA ALA A 90 -1.65 0.61 9.85
C ALA A 90 -2.16 -0.03 8.56
N ASN A 91 -1.33 -0.09 7.52
CA ASN A 91 -1.56 -0.99 6.40
C ASN A 91 -0.31 -1.82 6.07
N SER A 92 -0.53 -2.99 5.46
CA SER A 92 0.53 -3.93 5.06
C SER A 92 0.15 -4.56 3.72
N TYR A 93 0.48 -3.88 2.61
CA TYR A 93 0.16 -4.34 1.26
C TYR A 93 1.11 -3.78 0.20
N GLN A 94 1.85 -2.74 0.50
CA GLN A 94 2.61 -1.90 -0.43
C GLN A 94 4.11 -1.93 -0.14
N HIS A 95 4.90 -1.59 -1.14
CA HIS A 95 6.33 -1.32 -1.00
C HIS A 95 6.60 0.18 -0.79
N GLU A 96 7.76 0.52 -0.27
CA GLU A 96 8.10 1.91 0.07
C GLU A 96 8.06 2.87 -1.14
N PRO A 97 8.52 2.52 -2.37
CA PRO A 97 8.37 3.38 -3.54
C PRO A 97 6.90 3.77 -3.82
N PHE A 98 5.94 2.84 -3.63
CA PHE A 98 4.51 3.13 -3.82
C PHE A 98 3.99 4.12 -2.77
N LEU A 99 4.37 3.95 -1.50
CA LEU A 99 4.01 4.88 -0.43
C LEU A 99 4.54 6.29 -0.75
N LYS A 100 5.82 6.41 -1.14
CA LYS A 100 6.46 7.69 -1.50
C LYS A 100 5.77 8.36 -2.70
N ALA A 101 5.45 7.59 -3.73
CA ALA A 101 4.72 8.12 -4.91
C ALA A 101 3.31 8.59 -4.54
N THR A 102 2.60 7.85 -3.67
CA THR A 102 1.29 8.24 -3.15
C THR A 102 1.37 9.56 -2.37
N MET A 103 2.33 9.71 -1.46
CA MET A 103 2.50 10.96 -0.69
C MET A 103 2.92 12.14 -1.57
N LYS A 104 3.69 11.90 -2.65
CA LYS A 104 4.02 12.94 -3.63
C LYS A 104 2.78 13.43 -4.36
N LYS A 105 1.85 12.52 -4.71
CA LYS A 105 0.57 12.85 -5.36
C LYS A 105 -0.43 13.47 -4.39
N GLU A 106 -0.42 13.03 -3.14
CA GLU A 106 -1.32 13.47 -2.06
C GLU A 106 -0.52 14.07 -0.89
N PRO A 107 0.00 15.31 -0.99
CA PRO A 107 0.91 15.89 0.02
C PRO A 107 0.28 16.09 1.42
N LYS A 108 -1.05 15.99 1.52
CA LYS A 108 -1.79 16.00 2.79
C LYS A 108 -1.64 14.68 3.57
N PHE A 109 -1.25 13.58 2.91
CA PHE A 109 -1.03 12.31 3.59
C PHE A 109 0.29 12.37 4.35
N LYS A 110 0.22 12.26 5.68
CA LYS A 110 1.36 12.24 6.58
C LYS A 110 1.58 10.81 7.05
N LEU A 111 2.16 10.01 6.14
CA LEU A 111 2.37 8.58 6.33
C LEU A 111 3.87 8.26 6.39
N ALA A 112 4.21 7.18 7.06
CA ALA A 112 5.60 6.75 7.20
C ALA A 112 5.72 5.23 7.17
N THR A 113 6.89 4.75 6.76
CA THR A 113 7.29 3.34 6.87
C THR A 113 7.62 3.01 8.33
N ALA A 114 6.93 2.04 8.90
CA ALA A 114 7.23 1.54 10.25
C ALA A 114 8.29 0.43 10.22
N PHE A 115 8.15 -0.57 9.34
CA PHE A 115 9.12 -1.66 9.16
C PHE A 115 8.87 -2.44 7.87
N ASN A 116 9.89 -3.18 7.43
CA ASN A 116 9.82 -4.06 6.27
C ASN A 116 9.05 -5.35 6.59
N THR A 117 8.37 -5.86 5.56
CA THR A 117 7.59 -7.10 5.63
C THR A 117 8.10 -8.10 4.59
N ALA A 118 7.25 -8.72 3.79
CA ALA A 118 7.65 -9.69 2.77
C ALA A 118 7.81 -9.03 1.39
N LEU A 119 8.58 -9.66 0.51
CA LEU A 119 8.67 -9.31 -0.90
C LEU A 119 7.63 -10.10 -1.68
N PHE A 120 6.83 -9.39 -2.47
CA PHE A 120 5.86 -9.93 -3.42
C PHE A 120 6.32 -9.56 -4.83
N PRO A 121 6.93 -10.48 -5.59
CA PRO A 121 7.39 -10.20 -6.93
C PRO A 121 6.27 -9.75 -7.88
N ILE A 122 6.64 -8.97 -8.90
CA ILE A 122 5.83 -8.81 -10.10
C ILE A 122 6.42 -9.69 -11.18
N ASN A 123 5.58 -10.49 -11.84
CA ASN A 123 6.04 -11.39 -12.88
C ASN A 123 5.18 -11.22 -14.14
N ILE A 124 5.70 -11.66 -15.29
CA ILE A 124 4.93 -11.65 -16.53
C ILE A 124 4.28 -13.02 -16.75
N TYR A 125 2.98 -13.00 -16.95
CA TYR A 125 2.13 -14.17 -17.15
C TYR A 125 1.45 -14.13 -18.51
N SER A 126 1.04 -15.30 -19.00
CA SER A 126 0.27 -15.44 -20.23
C SER A 126 -0.69 -16.62 -20.13
N LYS A 127 -1.82 -16.52 -20.84
CA LYS A 127 -2.69 -17.66 -21.12
C LYS A 127 -2.36 -18.30 -22.48
N LYS A 128 -1.55 -17.62 -23.30
CA LYS A 128 -1.22 -17.99 -24.69
C LYS A 128 0.18 -18.61 -24.82
N LEU A 129 1.09 -18.23 -23.89
CA LEU A 129 2.48 -18.66 -23.86
C LEU A 129 2.75 -19.49 -22.61
N LYS A 130 3.70 -20.42 -22.70
CA LYS A 130 4.16 -21.24 -21.58
C LYS A 130 5.50 -20.72 -21.02
N PRO A 131 5.87 -21.04 -19.78
CA PRO A 131 7.21 -20.78 -19.27
C PRO A 131 8.29 -21.35 -20.22
N GLY A 132 9.24 -20.48 -20.61
CA GLY A 132 10.27 -20.81 -21.60
C GLY A 132 9.96 -20.37 -23.04
N ASP A 133 8.72 -20.04 -23.35
CA ASP A 133 8.38 -19.49 -24.66
C ASP A 133 8.90 -18.06 -24.80
N LYS A 134 9.29 -17.69 -26.02
CA LYS A 134 9.63 -16.30 -26.35
C LYS A 134 8.37 -15.49 -26.55
N ILE A 135 8.38 -14.25 -26.08
CA ILE A 135 7.33 -13.28 -26.36
C ILE A 135 7.45 -12.87 -27.85
N PRO A 136 6.42 -13.07 -28.69
CA PRO A 136 6.52 -12.81 -30.12
C PRO A 136 6.57 -11.32 -30.42
N ASP A 137 7.14 -10.97 -31.57
CA ASP A 137 7.13 -9.58 -32.09
C ASP A 137 5.70 -9.07 -32.25
N GLY A 138 5.49 -7.79 -31.93
CA GLY A 138 4.17 -7.17 -31.92
C GLY A 138 3.28 -7.60 -30.76
N ALA A 139 3.81 -8.31 -29.76
CA ALA A 139 3.03 -8.73 -28.60
C ALA A 139 2.40 -7.55 -27.86
N LYS A 140 1.14 -7.74 -27.46
CA LYS A 140 0.41 -6.81 -26.61
C LYS A 140 0.68 -7.16 -25.14
N ILE A 141 1.40 -6.28 -24.44
CA ILE A 141 1.86 -6.52 -23.05
C ILE A 141 1.14 -5.58 -22.10
N GLY A 142 0.32 -6.14 -21.20
CA GLY A 142 -0.33 -5.38 -20.13
C GLY A 142 0.63 -5.07 -18.98
N ILE A 143 0.59 -3.84 -18.46
CA ILE A 143 1.32 -3.44 -17.26
C ILE A 143 0.41 -2.62 -16.33
N PRO A 144 0.68 -2.56 -15.01
CA PRO A 144 -0.03 -1.67 -14.11
C PRO A 144 0.12 -0.20 -14.51
N ASN A 145 -0.96 0.58 -14.37
CA ASN A 145 -1.00 2.01 -14.68
C ASN A 145 -0.57 2.91 -13.51
N ASP A 146 -0.25 2.34 -12.35
CA ASP A 146 0.36 3.11 -11.29
C ASP A 146 1.85 3.33 -11.57
N PRO A 147 2.40 4.52 -11.24
CA PRO A 147 3.75 4.91 -11.65
C PRO A 147 4.84 3.94 -11.23
N THR A 148 4.68 3.30 -10.06
CA THR A 148 5.74 2.46 -9.50
C THR A 148 5.70 1.03 -10.01
N ASN A 149 4.52 0.40 -10.13
CA ASN A 149 4.43 -0.95 -10.70
C ASN A 149 4.50 -0.93 -12.23
N GLY A 150 4.03 0.13 -12.90
CA GLY A 150 4.27 0.34 -14.33
C GLY A 150 5.77 0.41 -14.62
N GLY A 151 6.50 1.30 -13.94
CA GLY A 151 7.95 1.41 -14.06
C GLY A 151 8.67 0.10 -13.74
N ARG A 152 8.30 -0.57 -12.63
CA ARG A 152 8.84 -1.89 -12.25
C ARG A 152 8.65 -2.93 -13.36
N SER A 153 7.50 -2.92 -14.04
CA SER A 153 7.22 -3.82 -15.16
C SER A 153 8.12 -3.54 -16.35
N LEU A 154 8.34 -2.27 -16.69
CA LEU A 154 9.26 -1.86 -17.76
C LEU A 154 10.71 -2.22 -17.43
N LEU A 155 11.13 -2.02 -16.17
CA LEU A 155 12.46 -2.43 -15.70
C LEU A 155 12.63 -3.96 -15.76
N LEU A 156 11.58 -4.74 -15.46
CA LEU A 156 11.60 -6.19 -15.60
C LEU A 156 11.77 -6.62 -17.08
N LEU A 157 11.07 -5.98 -18.01
CA LEU A 157 11.25 -6.21 -19.44
C LEU A 157 12.67 -5.84 -19.90
N ALA A 158 13.19 -4.70 -19.42
CA ALA A 158 14.55 -4.25 -19.75
C ALA A 158 15.64 -5.17 -19.20
N ALA A 159 15.50 -5.63 -17.96
CA ALA A 159 16.42 -6.59 -17.34
C ALA A 159 16.49 -7.93 -18.08
N ASN A 160 15.45 -8.26 -18.86
CA ASN A 160 15.40 -9.47 -19.69
C ASN A 160 15.73 -9.16 -21.18
N ASN A 161 16.31 -7.99 -21.50
CA ASN A 161 16.68 -7.56 -22.85
C ASN A 161 15.53 -7.53 -23.86
N LEU A 162 14.29 -7.37 -23.40
CA LEU A 162 13.09 -7.32 -24.23
C LEU A 162 12.84 -5.92 -24.77
N ILE A 163 13.23 -4.89 -24.01
CA ILE A 163 13.22 -3.46 -24.38
C ILE A 163 14.48 -2.79 -23.81
N LYS A 164 14.74 -1.55 -24.22
CA LYS A 164 15.68 -0.67 -23.49
C LYS A 164 14.95 0.56 -22.98
N VAL A 165 15.31 0.97 -21.78
CA VAL A 165 14.84 2.20 -21.13
C VAL A 165 15.99 3.18 -20.96
N LYS A 166 15.68 4.45 -20.78
CA LYS A 166 16.66 5.53 -20.65
C LYS A 166 17.63 5.33 -19.48
N ASP A 167 17.10 4.93 -18.33
CA ASP A 167 17.91 4.57 -17.13
C ASP A 167 17.30 3.31 -16.48
N PRO A 168 17.99 2.16 -16.53
CA PRO A 168 17.52 0.92 -15.93
C PRO A 168 17.50 0.93 -14.38
N LYS A 169 17.98 2.00 -13.75
CA LYS A 169 17.95 2.19 -12.29
C LYS A 169 16.86 3.17 -11.84
N ASP A 170 16.22 3.86 -12.77
CA ASP A 170 15.16 4.80 -12.44
C ASP A 170 13.84 4.04 -12.19
N ILE A 171 13.47 3.93 -10.93
CA ILE A 171 12.21 3.30 -10.50
C ILE A 171 10.95 4.09 -10.89
N THR A 172 11.12 5.29 -11.45
CA THR A 172 10.02 6.13 -11.96
C THR A 172 9.88 6.05 -13.48
N THR A 173 10.59 5.13 -14.14
CA THR A 173 10.55 4.87 -15.59
C THR A 173 9.10 4.73 -16.07
N THR A 174 8.79 5.37 -17.19
CA THR A 174 7.49 5.37 -17.87
C THR A 174 7.60 4.81 -19.27
N VAL A 175 6.47 4.60 -19.95
CA VAL A 175 6.45 4.13 -21.35
C VAL A 175 7.20 5.10 -22.28
N GLN A 176 7.21 6.41 -21.96
CA GLN A 176 7.92 7.44 -22.73
C GLN A 176 9.46 7.32 -22.60
N ASP A 177 9.95 6.60 -21.59
CA ASP A 177 11.39 6.38 -21.40
C ASP A 177 11.92 5.13 -22.10
N ILE A 178 11.08 4.43 -22.87
CA ILE A 178 11.52 3.32 -23.75
C ILE A 178 12.33 3.93 -24.90
N THR A 179 13.63 3.58 -24.97
CA THR A 179 14.55 4.06 -26.00
C THR A 179 14.74 3.09 -27.14
N ASP A 180 14.46 1.80 -26.93
CA ASP A 180 14.54 0.77 -27.96
C ASP A 180 13.47 -0.31 -27.67
N ASN A 181 12.71 -0.66 -28.71
CA ASN A 181 11.68 -1.70 -28.67
C ASN A 181 11.80 -2.55 -29.94
N PRO A 182 12.84 -3.39 -30.02
CA PRO A 182 13.17 -4.14 -31.23
C PRO A 182 12.06 -5.11 -31.67
N HIS A 183 11.29 -5.58 -30.67
CA HIS A 183 10.17 -6.51 -30.87
C HIS A 183 8.84 -5.82 -31.19
N LYS A 184 8.80 -4.48 -31.23
CA LYS A 184 7.59 -3.68 -31.51
C LYS A 184 6.43 -4.02 -30.56
N PHE A 185 6.70 -4.26 -29.27
CA PHE A 185 5.68 -4.52 -28.27
C PHE A 185 4.71 -3.35 -28.13
N GLU A 186 3.43 -3.65 -28.07
CA GLU A 186 2.38 -2.71 -27.68
C GLU A 186 2.21 -2.76 -26.16
N ILE A 187 2.63 -1.71 -25.46
CA ILE A 187 2.49 -1.62 -23.99
C ILE A 187 1.12 -1.04 -23.68
N VAL A 188 0.33 -1.77 -22.89
CA VAL A 188 -1.04 -1.41 -22.47
C VAL A 188 -1.06 -1.19 -20.97
N GLU A 189 -1.29 0.05 -20.54
CA GLU A 189 -1.39 0.41 -19.13
C GLU A 189 -2.82 0.18 -18.62
N LEU A 190 -2.97 -0.66 -17.59
CA LEU A 190 -4.24 -1.09 -17.03
C LEU A 190 -4.22 -0.96 -15.49
N GLU A 191 -5.39 -0.81 -14.89
CA GLU A 191 -5.53 -0.91 -13.43
C GLU A 191 -5.09 -2.31 -12.97
N ALA A 192 -4.19 -2.35 -11.94
CA ALA A 192 -3.49 -3.57 -11.55
C ALA A 192 -4.44 -4.74 -11.21
N ALA A 193 -5.57 -4.47 -10.53
CA ALA A 193 -6.56 -5.48 -10.18
C ALA A 193 -7.34 -6.02 -11.39
N ALA A 194 -7.38 -5.28 -12.50
CA ALA A 194 -8.06 -5.67 -13.72
C ALA A 194 -7.21 -6.56 -14.62
N ILE A 195 -5.88 -6.47 -14.54
CA ILE A 195 -4.95 -7.15 -15.47
C ILE A 195 -5.19 -8.67 -15.58
N PRO A 196 -5.38 -9.43 -14.48
CA PRO A 196 -5.58 -10.89 -14.60
C PRO A 196 -6.78 -11.26 -15.49
N ARG A 197 -7.85 -10.44 -15.46
CA ARG A 197 -9.05 -10.65 -16.26
C ARG A 197 -8.86 -10.26 -17.73
N SER A 198 -7.89 -9.39 -18.00
CA SER A 198 -7.57 -8.92 -19.36
C SER A 198 -6.57 -9.84 -20.10
N LEU A 199 -6.08 -10.93 -19.45
CA LEU A 199 -5.09 -11.83 -20.07
C LEU A 199 -5.58 -12.49 -21.38
N ASP A 200 -6.89 -12.66 -21.56
CA ASP A 200 -7.45 -13.23 -22.79
C ASP A 200 -7.24 -12.28 -23.99
N ASP A 201 -7.27 -10.98 -23.77
CA ASP A 201 -7.12 -9.93 -24.79
C ASP A 201 -5.66 -9.51 -25.00
N LEU A 202 -4.75 -9.94 -24.12
CA LEU A 202 -3.32 -9.63 -24.16
C LEU A 202 -2.52 -10.82 -24.65
N THR A 203 -1.29 -10.58 -25.11
CA THR A 203 -0.33 -11.66 -25.34
C THR A 203 0.24 -12.14 -23.99
N CYS A 204 0.60 -11.20 -23.14
CA CYS A 204 1.04 -11.44 -21.76
C CYS A 204 0.87 -10.17 -20.92
N ALA A 205 1.05 -10.27 -19.62
CA ALA A 205 0.97 -9.12 -18.74
C ALA A 205 1.85 -9.25 -17.49
N ALA A 206 2.36 -8.12 -16.99
CA ALA A 206 2.98 -8.02 -15.69
C ALA A 206 1.89 -7.96 -14.60
N ILE A 207 1.91 -8.92 -13.69
CA ILE A 207 0.91 -9.04 -12.64
C ILE A 207 1.60 -9.15 -11.29
N ASN A 208 1.20 -8.30 -10.34
CA ASN A 208 1.65 -8.39 -8.95
C ASN A 208 1.21 -9.72 -8.34
N THR A 209 2.07 -10.34 -7.52
CA THR A 209 1.82 -11.64 -6.87
C THR A 209 0.46 -11.71 -6.18
N THR A 210 0.01 -10.62 -5.55
CA THR A 210 -1.31 -10.53 -4.89
C THR A 210 -2.44 -10.88 -5.87
N TYR A 211 -2.46 -10.21 -7.01
CA TYR A 211 -3.52 -10.42 -8.01
C TYR A 211 -3.33 -11.71 -8.81
N ALA A 212 -2.08 -12.15 -8.99
CA ALA A 212 -1.80 -13.44 -9.63
C ALA A 212 -2.38 -14.60 -8.80
N LEU A 213 -2.08 -14.64 -7.49
CA LEU A 213 -2.60 -15.67 -6.58
C LEU A 213 -4.14 -15.61 -6.47
N ASN A 214 -4.72 -14.42 -6.40
CA ASN A 214 -6.19 -14.25 -6.35
C ASN A 214 -6.87 -14.72 -7.65
N ALA A 215 -6.17 -14.68 -8.77
CA ALA A 215 -6.64 -15.19 -10.06
C ALA A 215 -6.33 -16.69 -10.29
N GLY A 216 -5.76 -17.38 -9.30
CA GLY A 216 -5.41 -18.80 -9.39
C GLY A 216 -4.11 -19.09 -10.13
N LEU A 217 -3.32 -18.07 -10.50
CA LEU A 217 -1.99 -18.23 -11.07
C LEU A 217 -0.98 -18.62 -9.99
N ASN A 218 0.01 -19.43 -10.37
CA ASN A 218 1.09 -19.85 -9.47
C ASN A 218 2.37 -19.04 -9.76
N PRO A 219 2.75 -18.05 -8.92
CA PRO A 219 3.92 -17.20 -9.16
C PRO A 219 5.26 -17.96 -9.21
N ALA A 220 5.32 -19.17 -8.62
CA ALA A 220 6.52 -19.99 -8.69
C ALA A 220 6.66 -20.75 -10.02
N LYS A 221 5.55 -21.05 -10.72
CA LYS A 221 5.55 -21.98 -11.87
C LYS A 221 5.09 -21.35 -13.18
N ASP A 222 4.09 -20.45 -13.14
CA ASP A 222 3.39 -20.01 -14.35
C ASP A 222 4.04 -18.80 -15.08
N PRO A 223 4.93 -17.97 -14.45
CA PRO A 223 5.47 -16.83 -15.14
C PRO A 223 6.36 -17.21 -16.32
N ILE A 224 6.21 -16.50 -17.45
CA ILE A 224 7.12 -16.55 -18.59
C ILE A 224 8.36 -15.66 -18.39
N VAL A 225 8.26 -14.61 -17.55
CA VAL A 225 9.39 -13.80 -17.06
C VAL A 225 9.20 -13.60 -15.57
N LYS A 226 10.28 -13.83 -14.79
CA LYS A 226 10.28 -13.71 -13.33
C LYS A 226 11.14 -12.55 -12.87
N GLU A 227 10.63 -11.80 -11.90
CA GLU A 227 11.44 -10.89 -11.11
C GLU A 227 12.34 -11.66 -10.15
N THR A 228 13.56 -11.17 -9.93
CA THR A 228 14.50 -11.77 -8.99
C THR A 228 14.09 -11.48 -7.54
N ALA A 229 14.50 -12.35 -6.61
CA ALA A 229 14.24 -12.13 -5.18
C ALA A 229 15.07 -10.98 -4.59
N ASP A 230 16.09 -10.51 -5.29
CA ASP A 230 16.92 -9.36 -4.90
C ASP A 230 16.31 -8.08 -5.45
N SER A 231 15.16 -7.71 -4.89
CA SER A 231 14.31 -6.62 -5.38
C SER A 231 14.22 -5.48 -4.37
N LEU A 232 14.23 -4.23 -4.88
CA LEU A 232 14.04 -3.00 -4.10
C LEU A 232 12.58 -2.83 -3.58
N TYR A 233 11.67 -3.70 -4.02
CA TYR A 233 10.24 -3.57 -3.76
C TYR A 233 9.75 -4.43 -2.58
N VAL A 234 10.60 -4.57 -1.55
CA VAL A 234 10.17 -5.18 -0.28
C VAL A 234 8.99 -4.38 0.27
N ASN A 235 7.95 -5.09 0.66
CA ASN A 235 6.77 -4.47 1.24
C ASN A 235 7.03 -4.00 2.67
N ILE A 236 6.16 -3.11 3.12
CA ILE A 236 6.27 -2.42 4.41
C ILE A 236 4.96 -2.49 5.17
N VAL A 237 5.05 -2.26 6.47
CA VAL A 237 3.94 -1.70 7.24
C VAL A 237 4.07 -0.19 7.21
N ALA A 238 2.99 0.48 6.80
CA ALA A 238 2.87 1.94 6.87
C ALA A 238 1.90 2.35 7.98
N VAL A 239 2.19 3.49 8.60
CA VAL A 239 1.39 4.15 9.66
C VAL A 239 1.31 5.65 9.41
N GLN A 240 0.49 6.38 10.15
CA GLN A 240 0.61 7.83 10.18
C GLN A 240 1.92 8.23 10.87
N GLU A 241 2.56 9.31 10.44
CA GLU A 241 3.85 9.80 11.01
C GLU A 241 3.79 9.97 12.53
N LYS A 242 2.65 10.45 13.06
CA LYS A 242 2.42 10.64 14.50
C LYS A 242 2.47 9.33 15.31
N ASP A 243 2.21 8.19 14.66
CA ASP A 243 2.10 6.87 15.30
C ASP A 243 3.41 6.08 15.25
N LEU A 244 4.51 6.63 14.66
CA LEU A 244 5.81 5.95 14.57
C LEU A 244 6.40 5.55 15.93
N ASN A 245 6.06 6.28 16.99
CA ASN A 245 6.53 6.00 18.35
C ASN A 245 5.50 5.20 19.19
N ASP A 246 4.43 4.69 18.56
CA ASP A 246 3.45 3.86 19.25
C ASP A 246 4.11 2.53 19.70
N PRO A 247 4.10 2.21 21.01
CA PRO A 247 4.75 1.00 21.52
C PRO A 247 4.16 -0.30 20.93
N ARG A 248 2.93 -0.27 20.42
CA ARG A 248 2.28 -1.41 19.75
C ARG A 248 2.99 -1.79 18.46
N LEU A 249 3.68 -0.84 17.77
CA LEU A 249 4.47 -1.13 16.58
C LEU A 249 5.62 -2.11 16.86
N LYS A 250 6.21 -2.05 18.05
CA LYS A 250 7.26 -3.01 18.46
C LYS A 250 6.68 -4.43 18.49
N LEU A 251 5.53 -4.62 19.13
CA LEU A 251 4.87 -5.92 19.24
C LEU A 251 4.43 -6.42 17.86
N PHE A 252 3.91 -5.52 17.02
CA PHE A 252 3.51 -5.86 15.66
C PHE A 252 4.70 -6.30 14.82
N ARG A 253 5.83 -5.57 14.84
CA ARG A 253 7.06 -5.97 14.16
C ARG A 253 7.57 -7.31 14.63
N GLU A 254 7.65 -7.52 15.95
CA GLU A 254 8.10 -8.78 16.55
C GLU A 254 7.21 -9.98 16.18
N ALA A 255 5.91 -9.75 16.01
CA ALA A 255 4.99 -10.78 15.53
C ALA A 255 5.19 -11.04 14.03
N TYR A 256 5.26 -9.98 13.22
CA TYR A 256 5.40 -10.10 11.77
C TYR A 256 6.74 -10.72 11.37
N GLN A 257 7.85 -10.26 11.95
CA GLN A 257 9.22 -10.69 11.64
C GLN A 257 9.67 -11.89 12.50
N SER A 258 8.74 -12.57 13.18
CA SER A 258 9.06 -13.76 13.95
C SER A 258 9.45 -14.94 13.06
N LYS A 259 10.28 -15.84 13.61
CA LYS A 259 10.58 -17.12 12.93
C LYS A 259 9.31 -17.92 12.62
N GLU A 260 8.33 -17.94 13.55
CA GLU A 260 7.04 -18.63 13.35
C GLU A 260 6.32 -18.13 12.09
N ASN A 261 6.28 -16.79 11.87
CA ASN A 261 5.67 -16.22 10.68
C ASN A 261 6.53 -16.42 9.43
N GLY A 262 7.85 -16.36 9.55
CA GLY A 262 8.78 -16.63 8.43
C GLY A 262 8.61 -18.05 7.91
N ASP A 263 8.57 -19.05 8.79
CA ASP A 263 8.33 -20.45 8.43
C ASP A 263 6.95 -20.65 7.80
N PHE A 264 5.93 -19.98 8.34
CA PHE A 264 4.58 -19.98 7.75
C PHE A 264 4.59 -19.45 6.31
N ILE A 265 5.23 -18.30 6.04
CA ILE A 265 5.31 -17.71 4.70
C ILE A 265 6.01 -18.67 3.74
N LYS A 266 7.17 -19.22 4.11
CA LYS A 266 7.94 -20.17 3.29
C LYS A 266 7.14 -21.42 2.95
N THR A 267 6.34 -21.92 3.90
CA THR A 267 5.52 -23.13 3.73
C THR A 267 4.26 -22.85 2.92
N LYS A 268 3.59 -21.71 3.17
CA LYS A 268 2.30 -21.39 2.54
C LYS A 268 2.45 -20.86 1.12
N PHE A 269 3.54 -20.14 0.83
CA PHE A 269 3.78 -19.45 -0.44
C PHE A 269 5.16 -19.79 -1.04
N PRO A 270 5.53 -21.08 -1.19
CA PRO A 270 6.85 -21.48 -1.63
C PRO A 270 7.17 -20.92 -3.02
N GLY A 271 8.29 -20.18 -3.12
CA GLY A 271 8.74 -19.56 -4.38
C GLY A 271 7.84 -18.43 -4.92
N SER A 272 6.86 -17.98 -4.13
CA SER A 272 5.92 -16.93 -4.53
C SER A 272 6.04 -15.68 -3.67
N VAL A 273 6.40 -15.83 -2.39
CA VAL A 273 6.60 -14.74 -1.43
C VAL A 273 7.90 -14.99 -0.68
N TYR A 274 8.71 -13.96 -0.50
CA TYR A 274 10.01 -14.05 0.14
C TYR A 274 10.06 -13.15 1.38
N LEU A 275 10.91 -13.49 2.36
CA LEU A 275 11.09 -12.65 3.54
C LEU A 275 11.84 -11.37 3.17
N GLY A 276 11.33 -10.22 3.62
CA GLY A 276 11.96 -8.91 3.44
C GLY A 276 12.77 -8.46 4.66
N TRP A 277 13.09 -9.40 5.57
CA TRP A 277 13.92 -9.17 6.76
C TRP A 277 14.91 -10.31 6.95
N LYS A 278 15.92 -10.07 7.78
CA LYS A 278 16.89 -11.12 8.19
C LYS A 278 16.34 -11.86 9.41
N GLU A 279 16.37 -13.18 9.38
CA GLU A 279 16.07 -14.06 10.53
C GLU A 279 17.20 -14.07 11.53
#